data_e5db6cced77b26df58e1dc382b4cd9bb
#
_entry.id   e5db6cced77b26df58e1dc382b4cd9bb
#
_cell.length_a   1.000
_cell.length_b   1.000
_cell.length_c   1.000
_cell.angle_alpha   90.00
_cell.angle_beta   90.00
_cell.angle_gamma   90.00
#
_symmetry.space_group_name_H-M   'P 1'
#
loop_
_entity.id
_entity.type
_entity.pdbx_description
1 polymer ?
#
loop_
_entity_poly.entity_id
_entity_poly.type
_entity_poly.pdbx_seq_one_letter_code
_entity_poly.pdbx_strand_id
1 'polypeptide(L)'
;TQPARHRGMVLATVVQIVVGARAFGVSPSERRLLLTIRAQLQSELDTLRGAVAELAARLAKRDGLALEVSYCEAFPETANAPGPVRRVFEACRAAGVPAQTLQAPMRCSEDFGWYLQKRPGAIFYVGDGEAHAPLHDAMFDFPDEALRTAADVFFAIAQSFGA
;
A
#
# COMPACT_ATOMS: atom_id res chain seq x y z
N THR A 1 2.80 16.33 8.73
CA THR A 1 1.40 16.33 8.23
C THR A 1 0.47 16.63 9.39
N GLN A 2 -0.36 17.65 9.27
CA GLN A 2 -1.33 18.01 10.31
C GLN A 2 -2.53 17.04 10.19
N PRO A 3 -2.84 16.22 11.21
CA PRO A 3 -3.89 15.19 11.13
C PRO A 3 -5.30 15.73 10.82
N ALA A 4 -5.56 17.00 11.14
CA ALA A 4 -6.86 17.63 10.98
C ALA A 4 -7.25 18.01 9.53
N ARG A 5 -6.37 17.81 8.54
CA ARG A 5 -6.61 18.22 7.14
C ARG A 5 -6.92 17.05 6.20
N HIS A 6 -6.80 15.80 6.64
CA HIS A 6 -6.94 14.63 5.79
C HIS A 6 -8.00 13.67 6.31
N ARG A 7 -8.72 13.05 5.39
CA ARG A 7 -9.65 11.95 5.67
C ARG A 7 -8.88 10.64 5.63
N GLY A 8 -8.68 10.02 6.78
CA GLY A 8 -7.91 8.79 6.92
C GLY A 8 -6.39 9.01 6.97
N MET A 9 -5.67 7.92 6.79
CA MET A 9 -4.21 7.92 6.84
C MET A 9 -3.61 8.60 5.60
N VAL A 10 -2.68 9.54 5.82
CA VAL A 10 -1.85 10.17 4.78
C VAL A 10 -0.42 10.26 5.28
N LEU A 11 0.53 9.70 4.55
CA LEU A 11 1.93 9.63 4.91
C LEU A 11 2.83 10.08 3.76
N ALA A 12 3.91 10.78 4.10
CA ALA A 12 5.02 11.05 3.21
C ALA A 12 6.33 10.77 3.96
N THR A 13 7.15 9.92 3.38
CA THR A 13 8.43 9.50 3.98
C THR A 13 9.57 9.81 3.02
N VAL A 14 10.59 10.51 3.47
CA VAL A 14 11.83 10.65 2.72
C VAL A 14 12.58 9.32 2.78
N VAL A 15 12.80 8.73 1.62
CA VAL A 15 13.53 7.46 1.48
C VAL A 15 15.01 7.71 1.29
N GLN A 16 15.34 8.69 0.42
CA GLN A 16 16.73 9.00 0.10
C GLN A 16 16.89 10.43 -0.37
N ILE A 17 18.02 11.04 -0.04
CA ILE A 17 18.49 12.29 -0.60
C ILE A 17 19.89 12.06 -1.15
N VAL A 18 20.08 12.34 -2.44
CA VAL A 18 21.39 12.30 -3.09
C VAL A 18 21.73 13.70 -3.58
N VAL A 19 22.92 14.19 -3.27
CA VAL A 19 23.38 15.53 -3.66
C VAL A 19 24.76 15.40 -4.29
N GLY A 20 24.81 15.57 -5.60
CA GLY A 20 26.05 15.53 -6.37
C GLY A 20 26.81 14.19 -6.30
N ALA A 21 28.05 14.21 -6.75
CA ALA A 21 29.00 13.13 -6.62
C ALA A 21 29.99 13.43 -5.46
N ARG A 22 30.69 12.39 -5.00
CA ARG A 22 31.75 12.57 -4.00
C ARG A 22 32.94 13.30 -4.62
N ALA A 23 32.86 14.66 -4.60
CA ALA A 23 33.94 15.54 -5.06
C ALA A 23 34.09 16.71 -4.08
N PHE A 24 35.34 17.07 -3.76
CA PHE A 24 35.64 18.16 -2.86
C PHE A 24 35.92 19.45 -3.66
N GLY A 25 35.47 20.59 -3.14
CA GLY A 25 35.69 21.90 -3.76
C GLY A 25 34.82 22.22 -4.98
N VAL A 26 33.79 21.38 -5.26
CA VAL A 26 32.86 21.58 -6.38
C VAL A 26 31.43 21.65 -5.86
N SER A 27 30.65 22.64 -6.31
CA SER A 27 29.22 22.72 -6.00
C SER A 27 28.46 21.59 -6.73
N PRO A 28 27.55 20.87 -6.05
CA PRO A 28 26.77 19.81 -6.68
C PRO A 28 25.83 20.37 -7.74
N SER A 29 25.88 19.80 -8.95
CA SER A 29 25.02 20.17 -10.08
C SER A 29 23.68 19.44 -10.09
N GLU A 30 23.61 18.26 -9.48
CA GLU A 30 22.43 17.40 -9.46
C GLU A 30 22.02 17.05 -8.03
N ARG A 31 20.71 16.95 -7.81
CA ARG A 31 20.12 16.54 -6.54
C ARG A 31 18.94 15.63 -6.83
N ARG A 32 18.80 14.55 -6.07
CA ARG A 32 17.66 13.63 -6.17
C ARG A 32 17.04 13.44 -4.80
N LEU A 33 15.73 13.61 -4.74
CA LEU A 33 14.91 13.34 -3.57
C LEU A 33 13.95 12.21 -3.89
N LEU A 34 14.02 11.11 -3.13
CA LEU A 34 13.09 9.99 -3.25
C LEU A 34 12.13 10.01 -2.06
N LEU A 35 10.85 9.97 -2.38
CA LEU A 35 9.76 9.96 -1.42
C LEU A 35 8.86 8.75 -1.64
N THR A 36 8.46 8.10 -0.55
CA THR A 36 7.27 7.24 -0.55
C THR A 36 6.10 8.05 -0.04
N ILE A 37 5.02 8.11 -0.81
CA ILE A 37 3.77 8.76 -0.40
C ILE A 37 2.66 7.71 -0.35
N ARG A 38 1.84 7.76 0.70
CA ARG A 38 0.75 6.81 0.93
C ARG A 38 -0.48 7.53 1.43
N ALA A 39 -1.65 7.09 1.01
CA ALA A 39 -2.92 7.54 1.55
C ALA A 39 -3.92 6.40 1.57
N GLN A 40 -4.85 6.43 2.50
CA GLN A 40 -5.95 5.46 2.58
C GLN A 40 -6.95 5.66 1.43
N LEU A 41 -7.20 6.90 1.04
CA LEU A 41 -8.14 7.26 -0.02
C LEU A 41 -7.39 7.75 -1.26
N GLN A 42 -7.83 7.35 -2.44
CA GLN A 42 -7.26 7.79 -3.72
C GLN A 42 -7.26 9.33 -3.83
N SER A 43 -8.35 9.98 -3.47
CA SER A 43 -8.46 11.44 -3.51
C SER A 43 -7.44 12.18 -2.64
N GLU A 44 -7.10 11.61 -1.49
CA GLU A 44 -6.07 12.15 -0.60
C GLU A 44 -4.66 11.91 -1.17
N LEU A 45 -4.44 10.76 -1.82
CA LEU A 45 -3.18 10.48 -2.52
C LEU A 45 -2.94 11.47 -3.66
N ASP A 46 -3.97 11.72 -4.48
CA ASP A 46 -3.88 12.66 -5.61
C ASP A 46 -3.64 14.09 -5.13
N THR A 47 -4.30 14.50 -4.04
CA THR A 47 -4.07 15.79 -3.38
C THR A 47 -2.63 15.92 -2.87
N LEU A 48 -2.11 14.88 -2.21
CA LEU A 48 -0.74 14.87 -1.71
C LEU A 48 0.29 14.93 -2.85
N ARG A 49 0.07 14.15 -3.93
CA ARG A 49 0.91 14.16 -5.14
C ARG A 49 0.99 15.57 -5.74
N GLY A 50 -0.18 16.20 -5.93
CA GLY A 50 -0.26 17.56 -6.45
C GLY A 50 0.51 18.56 -5.57
N ALA A 51 0.26 18.54 -4.27
CA ALA A 51 0.91 19.44 -3.32
C ALA A 51 2.44 19.30 -3.29
N VAL A 52 2.95 18.05 -3.35
CA VAL A 52 4.39 17.77 -3.40
C VAL A 52 4.99 18.28 -4.71
N ALA A 53 4.37 18.00 -5.85
CA ALA A 53 4.84 18.44 -7.16
C ALA A 53 4.85 19.98 -7.28
N GLU A 54 3.78 20.64 -6.83
CA GLU A 54 3.69 22.11 -6.81
C GLU A 54 4.74 22.74 -5.90
N LEU A 55 4.96 22.17 -4.72
CA LEU A 55 6.01 22.65 -3.81
C LEU A 55 7.39 22.53 -4.46
N ALA A 56 7.69 21.38 -5.05
CA ALA A 56 8.95 21.15 -5.75
C ALA A 56 9.14 22.14 -6.91
N ALA A 57 8.09 22.36 -7.71
CA ALA A 57 8.14 23.32 -8.83
C ALA A 57 8.38 24.77 -8.36
N ARG A 58 7.72 25.20 -7.28
CA ARG A 58 7.93 26.55 -6.72
C ARG A 58 9.37 26.72 -6.22
N LEU A 59 9.92 25.71 -5.52
CA LEU A 59 11.28 25.75 -5.01
C LEU A 59 12.31 25.77 -6.15
N ALA A 60 12.14 24.90 -7.13
CA ALA A 60 13.00 24.85 -8.32
C ALA A 60 13.00 26.18 -9.07
N LYS A 61 11.82 26.77 -9.29
CA LYS A 61 11.69 28.09 -9.95
C LYS A 61 12.38 29.20 -9.15
N ARG A 62 12.19 29.22 -7.83
CA ARG A 62 12.81 30.21 -6.94
C ARG A 62 14.33 30.16 -7.04
N ASP A 63 14.90 28.95 -7.11
CA ASP A 63 16.35 28.74 -7.07
C ASP A 63 16.97 28.57 -8.48
N GLY A 64 16.22 28.79 -9.55
CA GLY A 64 16.69 28.70 -10.94
C GLY A 64 17.10 27.29 -11.37
N LEU A 65 16.47 26.25 -10.80
CA LEU A 65 16.78 24.85 -11.05
C LEU A 65 15.81 24.24 -12.07
N ALA A 66 16.34 23.33 -12.91
CA ALA A 66 15.49 22.43 -13.68
C ALA A 66 14.88 21.37 -12.75
N LEU A 67 13.62 21.00 -12.96
CA LEU A 67 12.91 19.98 -12.19
C LEU A 67 12.39 18.90 -13.11
N GLU A 68 12.65 17.66 -12.75
CA GLU A 68 11.97 16.49 -13.27
C GLU A 68 11.26 15.78 -12.12
N VAL A 69 10.01 15.35 -12.34
CA VAL A 69 9.21 14.58 -11.39
C VAL A 69 8.76 13.29 -12.06
N SER A 70 9.10 12.16 -11.48
CA SER A 70 8.67 10.84 -11.96
C SER A 70 8.00 10.06 -10.85
N TYR A 71 7.18 9.08 -11.21
CA TYR A 71 6.49 8.19 -10.30
C TYR A 71 6.76 6.75 -10.71
N CYS A 72 7.00 5.90 -9.73
CA CYS A 72 7.12 4.45 -9.90
C CYS A 72 6.25 3.74 -8.87
N GLU A 73 5.91 2.49 -9.13
CA GLU A 73 5.12 1.65 -8.22
C GLU A 73 3.84 2.36 -7.73
N ALA A 74 3.12 3.00 -8.65
CA ALA A 74 1.88 3.67 -8.33
C ALA A 74 0.74 2.65 -8.26
N PHE A 75 0.25 2.40 -7.04
CA PHE A 75 -0.87 1.51 -6.77
C PHE A 75 -2.13 2.33 -6.46
N PRO A 76 -3.31 1.92 -6.98
CA PRO A 76 -4.56 2.57 -6.65
C PRO A 76 -5.06 2.16 -5.26
N GLU A 77 -6.05 2.89 -4.77
CA GLU A 77 -6.76 2.51 -3.54
C GLU A 77 -7.29 1.08 -3.63
N THR A 78 -7.03 0.29 -2.57
CA THR A 78 -7.56 -1.05 -2.40
C THR A 78 -8.72 -1.02 -1.41
N ALA A 79 -9.95 -0.91 -1.92
CA ALA A 79 -11.16 -0.87 -1.12
C ALA A 79 -12.04 -2.09 -1.40
N ASN A 80 -12.19 -2.95 -0.41
CA ASN A 80 -13.00 -4.16 -0.50
C ASN A 80 -14.49 -3.84 -0.69
N ALA A 81 -15.14 -4.51 -1.64
CA ALA A 81 -16.56 -4.37 -1.88
C ALA A 81 -17.41 -5.19 -0.87
N PRO A 82 -18.54 -4.66 -0.36
CA PRO A 82 -19.33 -5.31 0.69
C PRO A 82 -19.83 -6.72 0.34
N GLY A 83 -20.23 -6.96 -0.92
CA GLY A 83 -20.70 -8.27 -1.38
C GLY A 83 -19.61 -9.35 -1.29
N PRO A 84 -18.47 -9.17 -1.95
CA PRO A 84 -17.31 -10.06 -1.82
C PRO A 84 -16.85 -10.25 -0.36
N VAL A 85 -16.82 -9.20 0.46
CA VAL A 85 -16.48 -9.33 1.88
C VAL A 85 -17.43 -10.30 2.59
N ARG A 86 -18.75 -10.16 2.41
CA ARG A 86 -19.71 -11.11 2.99
C ARG A 86 -19.45 -12.55 2.55
N ARG A 87 -19.14 -12.76 1.26
CA ARG A 87 -18.82 -14.09 0.72
C ARG A 87 -17.58 -14.70 1.39
N VAL A 88 -16.54 -13.90 1.62
CA VAL A 88 -15.36 -14.36 2.36
C VAL A 88 -15.73 -14.80 3.78
N PHE A 89 -16.53 -14.03 4.53
CA PHE A 89 -16.97 -14.41 5.86
C PHE A 89 -17.84 -15.68 5.87
N GLU A 90 -18.70 -15.85 4.88
CA GLU A 90 -19.52 -17.07 4.72
C GLU A 90 -18.64 -18.28 4.40
N ALA A 91 -17.65 -18.14 3.53
CA ALA A 91 -16.69 -19.19 3.23
C ALA A 91 -15.83 -19.58 4.44
N CYS A 92 -15.34 -18.60 5.18
CA CYS A 92 -14.60 -18.87 6.43
C CYS A 92 -15.46 -19.65 7.42
N ARG A 93 -16.73 -19.28 7.57
CA ARG A 93 -17.67 -20.02 8.43
C ARG A 93 -17.87 -21.46 7.94
N ALA A 94 -18.05 -21.66 6.64
CA ALA A 94 -18.20 -23.00 6.04
C ALA A 94 -16.95 -23.86 6.21
N ALA A 95 -15.76 -23.26 6.14
CA ALA A 95 -14.49 -23.92 6.36
C ALA A 95 -14.11 -24.08 7.84
N GLY A 96 -14.93 -23.57 8.78
CA GLY A 96 -14.61 -23.61 10.22
C GLY A 96 -13.44 -22.70 10.62
N VAL A 97 -13.09 -21.70 9.79
CA VAL A 97 -11.98 -20.76 10.00
C VAL A 97 -12.51 -19.47 10.65
N PRO A 98 -11.99 -19.06 11.82
CA PRO A 98 -12.36 -17.78 12.41
C PRO A 98 -11.93 -16.60 11.53
N ALA A 99 -12.80 -15.60 11.42
CA ALA A 99 -12.53 -14.42 10.61
C ALA A 99 -12.98 -13.14 11.33
N GLN A 100 -12.24 -12.08 11.13
CA GLN A 100 -12.53 -10.77 11.70
C GLN A 100 -12.20 -9.64 10.74
N THR A 101 -12.80 -8.49 10.94
CA THR A 101 -12.44 -7.27 10.21
C THR A 101 -11.24 -6.61 10.88
N LEU A 102 -10.31 -6.12 10.09
CA LEU A 102 -9.19 -5.31 10.60
C LEU A 102 -9.73 -4.02 11.22
N GLN A 103 -9.19 -3.63 12.37
CA GLN A 103 -9.57 -2.41 13.08
C GLN A 103 -9.04 -1.13 12.41
N ALA A 104 -7.98 -1.27 11.62
CA ALA A 104 -7.38 -0.18 10.87
C ALA A 104 -6.95 -0.68 9.49
N PRO A 105 -6.87 0.22 8.47
CA PRO A 105 -6.39 -0.16 7.16
C PRO A 105 -4.92 -0.59 7.21
N MET A 106 -4.57 -1.58 6.38
CA MET A 106 -3.17 -1.99 6.20
C MET A 106 -2.37 -0.82 5.60
N ARG A 107 -1.10 -0.73 6.02
CA ARG A 107 -0.18 0.32 5.53
C ARG A 107 0.64 -0.12 4.32
N CYS A 108 0.49 -1.36 3.89
CA CYS A 108 1.14 -1.87 2.68
C CYS A 108 0.51 -1.29 1.41
N SER A 109 1.22 -1.42 0.31
CA SER A 109 0.72 -1.15 -1.03
C SER A 109 0.38 -2.47 -1.69
N GLU A 110 -0.73 -2.50 -2.45
CA GLU A 110 -1.23 -3.69 -3.11
C GLU A 110 -1.62 -3.39 -4.55
N ASP A 111 -1.20 -4.24 -5.48
CA ASP A 111 -1.62 -4.16 -6.89
C ASP A 111 -3.06 -4.63 -7.10
N PHE A 112 -3.63 -5.34 -6.13
CA PHE A 112 -5.01 -5.81 -6.16
C PHE A 112 -6.03 -4.69 -6.38
N GLY A 113 -5.71 -3.46 -6.00
CA GLY A 113 -6.52 -2.28 -6.29
C GLY A 113 -6.80 -2.09 -7.80
N TRP A 114 -5.93 -2.53 -8.71
CA TRP A 114 -6.17 -2.49 -10.15
C TRP A 114 -7.32 -3.40 -10.59
N TYR A 115 -7.47 -4.57 -9.96
CA TYR A 115 -8.62 -5.47 -10.20
C TYR A 115 -9.90 -4.86 -9.67
N LEU A 116 -9.85 -4.21 -8.49
CA LEU A 116 -11.01 -3.57 -7.86
C LEU A 116 -11.57 -2.40 -8.68
N GLN A 117 -10.76 -1.73 -9.47
CA GLN A 117 -11.22 -0.73 -10.43
C GLN A 117 -12.05 -1.33 -11.58
N LYS A 118 -11.91 -2.62 -11.85
CA LYS A 118 -12.60 -3.30 -12.96
C LYS A 118 -13.77 -4.15 -12.49
N ARG A 119 -13.68 -4.75 -11.31
CA ARG A 119 -14.69 -5.66 -10.76
C ARG A 119 -14.77 -5.53 -9.23
N PRO A 120 -15.96 -5.63 -8.63
CA PRO A 120 -16.07 -5.76 -7.19
C PRO A 120 -15.34 -7.01 -6.70
N GLY A 121 -14.49 -6.83 -5.70
CA GLY A 121 -13.67 -7.90 -5.11
C GLY A 121 -13.39 -7.64 -3.64
N ALA A 122 -12.67 -8.55 -3.02
CA ALA A 122 -12.14 -8.41 -1.68
C ALA A 122 -10.78 -9.10 -1.58
N ILE A 123 -9.81 -8.40 -1.01
CA ILE A 123 -8.56 -9.00 -0.53
C ILE A 123 -8.73 -9.30 0.96
N PHE A 124 -8.22 -10.43 1.40
CA PHE A 124 -8.15 -10.80 2.80
C PHE A 124 -6.79 -11.41 3.12
N TYR A 125 -6.44 -11.43 4.38
CA TYR A 125 -5.18 -11.97 4.88
C TYR A 125 -5.47 -13.23 5.68
N VAL A 126 -4.60 -14.22 5.54
CA VAL A 126 -4.57 -15.40 6.40
C VAL A 126 -3.53 -15.17 7.47
N GLY A 127 -3.94 -15.28 8.73
CA GLY A 127 -3.02 -15.10 9.85
C GLY A 127 -1.99 -16.22 9.90
N ASP A 128 -0.77 -15.86 10.19
CA ASP A 128 0.40 -16.73 10.26
C ASP A 128 0.89 -16.96 11.71
N GLY A 129 0.12 -16.46 12.69
CA GLY A 129 0.43 -16.58 14.12
C GLY A 129 1.14 -15.36 14.69
N GLU A 130 1.55 -15.45 15.97
CA GLU A 130 2.22 -14.35 16.68
C GLU A 130 3.68 -14.68 17.04
N ALA A 131 4.09 -15.92 16.86
CA ALA A 131 5.37 -16.44 17.35
C ALA A 131 6.40 -16.64 16.24
N HIS A 132 6.45 -15.75 15.26
CA HIS A 132 7.41 -15.78 14.15
C HIS A 132 8.00 -14.41 13.87
N ALA A 133 9.08 -14.37 13.09
CA ALA A 133 9.70 -13.13 12.64
C ALA A 133 8.72 -12.34 11.75
N PRO A 134 8.75 -10.99 11.78
CA PRO A 134 7.91 -10.16 10.91
C PRO A 134 8.15 -10.44 9.43
N LEU A 135 7.11 -10.25 8.61
CA LEU A 135 7.24 -10.28 7.15
C LEU A 135 8.36 -9.33 6.68
N HIS A 136 9.20 -9.78 5.76
CA HIS A 136 10.42 -9.12 5.27
C HIS A 136 11.62 -9.15 6.23
N ASP A 137 11.53 -9.78 7.40
CA ASP A 137 12.70 -10.10 8.21
C ASP A 137 13.50 -11.24 7.56
N ALA A 138 14.84 -11.21 7.68
CA ALA A 138 15.72 -12.26 7.14
C ALA A 138 15.48 -13.63 7.80
N MET A 139 14.87 -13.65 8.98
CA MET A 139 14.53 -14.86 9.73
C MET A 139 13.06 -15.28 9.54
N PHE A 140 12.32 -14.59 8.65
CA PHE A 140 10.93 -14.97 8.38
C PHE A 140 10.90 -16.35 7.70
N ASP A 141 10.15 -17.25 8.30
CA ASP A 141 9.83 -18.58 7.76
C ASP A 141 8.32 -18.70 7.62
N PHE A 142 7.87 -19.04 6.40
CA PHE A 142 6.44 -19.11 6.10
C PHE A 142 5.81 -20.32 6.78
N PRO A 143 4.76 -20.17 7.61
CA PRO A 143 4.12 -21.29 8.27
C PRO A 143 3.28 -22.10 7.28
N ASP A 144 3.70 -23.33 6.98
CA ASP A 144 3.03 -24.21 6.01
C ASP A 144 1.55 -24.49 6.32
N GLU A 145 1.16 -24.44 7.60
CA GLU A 145 -0.23 -24.60 8.02
C GLU A 145 -1.16 -23.52 7.46
N ALA A 146 -0.64 -22.33 7.18
CA ALA A 146 -1.40 -21.24 6.57
C ALA A 146 -1.87 -21.58 5.15
N LEU A 147 -1.12 -22.42 4.41
CA LEU A 147 -1.49 -22.90 3.07
C LEU A 147 -2.81 -23.67 3.08
N ARG A 148 -2.97 -24.58 4.05
CA ARG A 148 -4.20 -25.37 4.17
C ARG A 148 -5.39 -24.48 4.50
N THR A 149 -5.25 -23.59 5.48
CA THR A 149 -6.29 -22.63 5.84
C THR A 149 -6.71 -21.76 4.65
N ALA A 150 -5.74 -21.23 3.91
CA ALA A 150 -6.00 -20.45 2.70
C ALA A 150 -6.74 -21.27 1.64
N ALA A 151 -6.28 -22.50 1.36
CA ALA A 151 -6.88 -23.39 0.37
C ALA A 151 -8.33 -23.76 0.72
N ASP A 152 -8.62 -24.09 1.98
CA ASP A 152 -9.96 -24.43 2.45
C ASP A 152 -10.93 -23.24 2.30
N VAL A 153 -10.51 -22.02 2.62
CA VAL A 153 -11.32 -20.81 2.42
C VAL A 153 -11.55 -20.52 0.93
N PHE A 154 -10.51 -20.58 0.08
CA PHE A 154 -10.66 -20.37 -1.36
C PHE A 154 -11.53 -21.44 -2.02
N PHE A 155 -11.44 -22.69 -1.58
CA PHE A 155 -12.30 -23.75 -2.05
C PHE A 155 -13.78 -23.50 -1.70
N ALA A 156 -14.06 -23.09 -0.46
CA ALA A 156 -15.39 -22.70 -0.04
C ALA A 156 -15.93 -21.49 -0.83
N ILE A 157 -15.10 -20.50 -1.13
CA ILE A 157 -15.46 -19.38 -2.00
C ILE A 157 -15.83 -19.90 -3.39
N ALA A 158 -15.00 -20.75 -3.99
CA ALA A 158 -15.25 -21.30 -5.33
C ALA A 158 -16.56 -22.06 -5.40
N GLN A 159 -16.85 -22.92 -4.40
CA GLN A 159 -18.13 -23.67 -4.32
C GLN A 159 -19.33 -22.73 -4.24
N SER A 160 -19.23 -21.56 -3.61
CA SER A 160 -20.32 -20.61 -3.48
C SER A 160 -20.77 -19.94 -4.80
N PHE A 161 -20.04 -20.14 -5.90
CA PHE A 161 -20.42 -19.65 -7.23
C PHE A 161 -21.18 -20.71 -8.06
N GLY A 162 -21.19 -21.96 -7.63
CA GLY A 162 -21.86 -23.08 -8.31
C GLY A 162 -23.18 -23.52 -7.67
N ALA A 163 -23.62 -22.81 -6.62
CA ALA A 163 -24.86 -23.10 -5.89
C ALA A 163 -26.01 -22.22 -6.35
#